data_a7a058cd83aecd9c591ad2b82cb52943
#
_entry.id   a7a058cd83aecd9c591ad2b82cb52943
#
_cell.length_a   1.000
_cell.length_b   1.000
_cell.length_c   1.000
_cell.angle_alpha   90.00
_cell.angle_beta   90.00
_cell.angle_gamma   90.00
#
_symmetry.space_group_name_H-M   'P 1'
#
loop_
_entity.id
_entity.type
_entity.pdbx_description
1 polymer ?
#
loop_
_entity_poly.entity_id
_entity_poly.type
_entity_poly.pdbx_seq_one_letter_code
_entity_poly.pdbx_strand_id
1 'polypeptide(L)'
;MILFIDEADAFLRKRKGGDPVSENLRNCINAFLYRTGTQTDKFMLVMATNNPEALDEAIYDRLDELVHFEHPGLEERVNLLIMYLMMYCKPPETALEKFRFLWKNPRTLVTGKKLIRMAEEINQDYIRELAEKTEGFSGRQIAKMVVSWHD
;
A
#
# COMPACT_ATOMS: atom_id res chain seq x y z
N MET A 1 -18.81 -9.04 9.95
CA MET A 1 -17.57 -8.44 10.52
C MET A 1 -16.42 -8.73 9.57
N ILE A 2 -15.45 -7.80 9.38
CA ILE A 2 -14.23 -8.05 8.59
C ILE A 2 -13.08 -8.20 9.57
N LEU A 3 -12.33 -9.30 9.48
CA LEU A 3 -11.09 -9.54 10.18
C LEU A 3 -9.94 -9.34 9.18
N PHE A 4 -9.09 -8.33 9.42
CA PHE A 4 -7.94 -8.04 8.57
C PHE A 4 -6.64 -8.43 9.29
N ILE A 5 -5.79 -9.20 8.62
CA ILE A 5 -4.47 -9.61 9.12
C ILE A 5 -3.42 -9.10 8.12
N ASP A 6 -2.61 -8.15 8.56
CA ASP A 6 -1.46 -7.67 7.80
C ASP A 6 -0.20 -8.51 8.13
N GLU A 7 0.74 -8.59 7.18
CA GLU A 7 1.95 -9.40 7.31
C GLU A 7 1.66 -10.86 7.71
N ALA A 8 0.66 -11.46 7.07
CA ALA A 8 0.17 -12.80 7.41
C ALA A 8 1.27 -13.89 7.39
N ASP A 9 2.30 -13.71 6.58
CA ASP A 9 3.47 -14.61 6.51
C ASP A 9 4.28 -14.62 7.81
N ALA A 10 4.28 -13.56 8.61
CA ALA A 10 4.93 -13.56 9.92
C ALA A 10 4.27 -14.54 10.91
N PHE A 11 2.96 -14.75 10.77
CA PHE A 11 2.18 -15.61 11.63
C PHE A 11 1.90 -16.99 11.03
N LEU A 12 1.66 -17.08 9.71
CA LEU A 12 1.13 -18.25 9.02
C LEU A 12 2.15 -18.91 8.05
N ARG A 13 3.46 -18.74 8.31
CA ARG A 13 4.50 -19.27 7.40
C ARG A 13 4.67 -20.79 7.47
N LYS A 14 5.08 -21.37 6.33
CA LYS A 14 5.54 -22.76 6.21
C LYS A 14 6.59 -23.09 7.26
N ARG A 15 6.46 -24.24 7.88
CA ARG A 15 7.41 -24.72 8.89
C ARG A 15 8.50 -25.56 8.23
N LYS A 16 9.74 -25.13 8.38
CA LYS A 16 10.88 -26.00 8.11
C LYS A 16 11.13 -26.83 9.36
N GLY A 17 11.29 -28.16 9.20
CA GLY A 17 11.58 -29.05 10.33
C GLY A 17 12.80 -28.57 11.11
N GLY A 18 12.64 -28.28 12.42
CA GLY A 18 13.70 -27.80 13.29
C GLY A 18 13.53 -26.36 13.80
N ASP A 19 12.58 -25.58 13.30
CA ASP A 19 12.31 -24.24 13.83
C ASP A 19 11.73 -24.34 15.27
N PRO A 20 12.34 -23.67 16.27
CA PRO A 20 11.86 -23.66 17.64
C PRO A 20 10.63 -22.74 17.79
N VAL A 21 9.55 -23.13 17.16
CA VAL A 21 8.28 -22.41 17.36
C VAL A 21 7.72 -22.78 18.71
N SER A 22 7.39 -21.80 19.54
CA SER A 22 6.78 -22.05 20.82
C SER A 22 5.49 -22.86 20.67
N GLU A 23 5.25 -23.80 21.57
CA GLU A 23 4.04 -24.62 21.57
C GLU A 23 2.76 -23.76 21.54
N ASN A 24 2.79 -22.62 22.21
CA ASN A 24 1.70 -21.66 22.23
C ASN A 24 1.38 -21.11 20.84
N LEU A 25 2.39 -20.73 20.05
CA LEU A 25 2.16 -20.24 18.69
C LEU A 25 1.61 -21.34 17.79
N ARG A 26 2.09 -22.57 17.95
CA ARG A 26 1.55 -23.72 17.23
C ARG A 26 0.07 -23.94 17.52
N ASN A 27 -0.31 -23.87 18.79
CA ASN A 27 -1.69 -24.03 19.22
C ASN A 27 -2.57 -22.89 18.70
N CYS A 28 -2.07 -21.66 18.67
CA CYS A 28 -2.78 -20.51 18.08
C CYS A 28 -3.03 -20.71 16.58
N ILE A 29 -2.02 -21.14 15.82
CA ILE A 29 -2.17 -21.40 14.38
C ILE A 29 -3.16 -22.53 14.13
N ASN A 30 -3.10 -23.63 14.87
CA ASN A 30 -4.03 -24.73 14.74
C ASN A 30 -5.47 -24.30 15.08
N ALA A 31 -5.67 -23.50 16.10
CA ALA A 31 -6.97 -22.94 16.46
C ALA A 31 -7.50 -22.00 15.36
N PHE A 32 -6.63 -21.18 14.78
CA PHE A 32 -6.98 -20.32 13.65
C PHE A 32 -7.41 -21.14 12.43
N LEU A 33 -6.62 -22.13 12.03
CA LEU A 33 -6.95 -23.05 10.93
C LEU A 33 -8.26 -23.80 11.15
N TYR A 34 -8.51 -24.22 12.37
CA TYR A 34 -9.77 -24.88 12.71
C TYR A 34 -10.97 -23.93 12.55
N ARG A 35 -10.83 -22.68 13.02
CA ARG A 35 -11.92 -21.68 12.96
C ARG A 35 -12.17 -21.15 11.56
N THR A 36 -11.18 -21.12 10.69
CA THR A 36 -11.27 -20.65 9.31
C THR A 36 -11.56 -21.78 8.30
N GLY A 37 -11.56 -23.04 8.74
CA GLY A 37 -11.80 -24.22 7.90
C GLY A 37 -13.28 -24.49 7.58
N THR A 38 -14.22 -23.77 8.20
CA THR A 38 -15.66 -23.91 7.95
C THR A 38 -16.23 -22.60 7.43
N GLN A 39 -17.03 -22.69 6.37
CA GLN A 39 -17.76 -21.53 5.86
C GLN A 39 -18.61 -20.89 6.95
N THR A 40 -18.57 -19.56 7.03
CA THR A 40 -19.34 -18.77 7.99
C THR A 40 -19.75 -17.44 7.37
N ASP A 41 -20.97 -17.02 7.66
CA ASP A 41 -21.52 -15.70 7.33
C ASP A 41 -21.20 -14.62 8.39
N LYS A 42 -20.59 -15.02 9.52
CA LYS A 42 -20.33 -14.15 10.67
C LYS A 42 -19.19 -13.18 10.45
N PHE A 43 -18.17 -13.58 9.69
CA PHE A 43 -17.03 -12.73 9.38
C PHE A 43 -16.40 -13.08 8.02
N MET A 44 -15.79 -12.09 7.40
CA MET A 44 -14.91 -12.20 6.24
C MET A 44 -13.46 -12.04 6.72
N LEU A 45 -12.59 -12.98 6.33
CA LEU A 45 -11.17 -12.92 6.61
C LEU A 45 -10.45 -12.31 5.40
N VAL A 46 -9.67 -11.25 5.63
CA VAL A 46 -8.81 -10.63 4.64
C VAL A 46 -7.38 -10.67 5.15
N MET A 47 -6.48 -11.24 4.37
CA MET A 47 -5.07 -11.34 4.71
C MET A 47 -4.22 -10.62 3.69
N ALA A 48 -3.18 -9.91 4.13
CA ALA A 48 -2.19 -9.29 3.27
C ALA A 48 -0.79 -9.86 3.59
N THR A 49 -0.01 -10.12 2.55
CA THR A 49 1.38 -10.58 2.67
C THR A 49 2.22 -10.07 1.51
N ASN A 50 3.49 -9.79 1.79
CA ASN A 50 4.50 -9.48 0.77
C ASN A 50 5.25 -10.75 0.31
N ASN A 51 5.05 -11.88 0.97
CA ASN A 51 5.74 -13.13 0.68
C ASN A 51 4.74 -14.32 0.69
N PRO A 52 3.89 -14.41 -0.35
CA PRO A 52 2.88 -15.45 -0.42
C PRO A 52 3.49 -16.86 -0.38
N GLU A 53 4.66 -17.08 -0.98
CA GLU A 53 5.32 -18.39 -1.02
C GLU A 53 5.74 -18.89 0.38
N ALA A 54 5.86 -17.99 1.35
CA ALA A 54 6.18 -18.35 2.72
C ALA A 54 4.98 -18.89 3.50
N LEU A 55 3.75 -18.67 3.02
CA LEU A 55 2.54 -19.16 3.69
C LEU A 55 2.44 -20.68 3.65
N ASP A 56 1.86 -21.25 4.71
CA ASP A 56 1.57 -22.68 4.79
C ASP A 56 0.52 -23.10 3.75
N GLU A 57 0.71 -24.27 3.12
CA GLU A 57 -0.23 -24.80 2.11
C GLU A 57 -1.65 -24.95 2.65
N ALA A 58 -1.79 -25.31 3.92
CA ALA A 58 -3.08 -25.40 4.58
C ALA A 58 -3.86 -24.08 4.63
N ILE A 59 -3.19 -22.93 4.45
CA ILE A 59 -3.83 -21.63 4.33
C ILE A 59 -4.42 -21.47 2.94
N TYR A 60 -3.69 -21.83 1.89
CA TYR A 60 -4.15 -21.71 0.50
C TYR A 60 -5.44 -22.53 0.26
N ASP A 61 -5.54 -23.71 0.85
CA ASP A 61 -6.74 -24.57 0.75
C ASP A 61 -8.01 -23.93 1.38
N ARG A 62 -7.83 -22.82 2.12
CA ARG A 62 -8.92 -22.11 2.81
C ARG A 62 -9.23 -20.75 2.23
N LEU A 63 -8.46 -20.32 1.22
CA LEU A 63 -8.70 -19.05 0.54
C LEU A 63 -9.74 -19.23 -0.57
N ASP A 64 -10.80 -18.45 -0.53
CA ASP A 64 -11.78 -18.39 -1.60
C ASP A 64 -11.25 -17.59 -2.79
N GLU A 65 -10.44 -16.56 -2.54
CA GLU A 65 -9.92 -15.66 -3.57
C GLU A 65 -8.50 -15.17 -3.21
N LEU A 66 -7.63 -15.13 -4.22
CA LEU A 66 -6.28 -14.58 -4.14
C LEU A 66 -6.18 -13.37 -5.09
N VAL A 67 -5.94 -12.21 -4.52
CA VAL A 67 -5.75 -10.97 -5.29
C VAL A 67 -4.27 -10.60 -5.32
N HIS A 68 -3.68 -10.59 -6.51
CA HIS A 68 -2.30 -10.20 -6.71
C HIS A 68 -2.19 -8.71 -7.05
N PHE A 69 -1.36 -7.98 -6.29
CA PHE A 69 -1.04 -6.58 -6.53
C PHE A 69 0.35 -6.46 -7.12
N GLU A 70 0.43 -6.13 -8.39
CA GLU A 70 1.69 -5.88 -9.09
C GLU A 70 2.26 -4.50 -8.78
N HIS A 71 3.51 -4.27 -9.18
CA HIS A 71 4.08 -2.94 -9.20
C HIS A 71 3.28 -2.03 -10.15
N PRO A 72 3.17 -0.74 -9.83
CA PRO A 72 2.39 0.19 -10.66
C PRO A 72 2.97 0.29 -12.08
N GLY A 73 2.11 0.19 -13.08
CA GLY A 73 2.42 0.46 -14.48
C GLY A 73 2.74 1.94 -14.72
N LEU A 74 3.00 2.32 -15.96
CA LEU A 74 3.40 3.70 -16.31
C LEU A 74 2.31 4.72 -15.92
N GLU A 75 1.07 4.47 -16.30
CA GLU A 75 -0.04 5.40 -16.03
C GLU A 75 -0.36 5.51 -14.52
N GLU A 76 -0.26 4.39 -13.80
CA GLU A 76 -0.40 4.40 -12.34
C GLU A 76 0.73 5.18 -11.68
N ARG A 77 1.98 5.09 -12.18
CA ARG A 77 3.10 5.89 -11.68
C ARG A 77 2.92 7.38 -11.95
N VAL A 78 2.41 7.74 -13.14
CA VAL A 78 2.05 9.13 -13.46
C VAL A 78 1.02 9.65 -12.46
N ASN A 79 -0.04 8.89 -12.23
CA ASN A 79 -1.10 9.27 -11.27
C ASN A 79 -0.58 9.39 -9.84
N LEU A 80 0.29 8.47 -9.42
CA LEU A 80 0.93 8.51 -8.09
C LEU A 80 1.82 9.74 -7.94
N LEU A 81 2.64 10.06 -8.96
CA LEU A 81 3.48 11.26 -8.96
C LEU A 81 2.63 12.53 -8.86
N ILE A 82 1.60 12.66 -9.67
CA ILE A 82 0.68 13.80 -9.61
C ILE A 82 0.05 13.92 -8.22
N MET A 83 -0.44 12.80 -7.68
CA MET A 83 -1.06 12.78 -6.36
C MET A 83 -0.10 13.24 -5.25
N TYR A 84 1.14 12.72 -5.24
CA TYR A 84 2.13 13.08 -4.23
C TYR A 84 2.67 14.50 -4.42
N LEU A 85 2.92 14.94 -5.65
CA LEU A 85 3.27 16.34 -5.94
C LEU A 85 2.18 17.30 -5.45
N MET A 86 0.91 17.00 -5.73
CA MET A 86 -0.21 17.81 -5.22
C MET A 86 -0.34 17.76 -3.70
N MET A 87 0.09 16.69 -3.05
CA MET A 87 0.03 16.55 -1.59
C MET A 87 1.14 17.32 -0.88
N TYR A 88 2.33 17.41 -1.47
CA TYR A 88 3.53 17.97 -0.83
C TYR A 88 3.96 19.32 -1.42
N CYS A 89 3.54 19.65 -2.66
CA CYS A 89 3.88 20.90 -3.30
C CYS A 89 2.79 21.94 -3.17
N LYS A 90 3.19 23.24 -3.10
CA LYS A 90 2.23 24.35 -3.07
C LYS A 90 1.48 24.42 -4.40
N PRO A 91 0.17 24.52 -4.38
CA PRO A 91 -0.59 24.81 -5.60
C PRO A 91 -0.23 26.19 -6.14
N PRO A 92 -0.36 26.42 -7.45
CA PRO A 92 -0.17 27.73 -8.07
C PRO A 92 -1.06 28.80 -7.41
N GLU A 93 -0.65 30.06 -7.50
CA GLU A 93 -1.16 31.16 -6.65
C GLU A 93 -2.57 31.67 -7.00
N THR A 94 -3.21 31.19 -8.05
CA THR A 94 -4.56 31.61 -8.41
C THR A 94 -5.61 31.11 -7.41
N ALA A 95 -6.51 31.99 -6.98
CA ALA A 95 -7.51 31.69 -5.96
C ALA A 95 -8.44 30.51 -6.35
N LEU A 96 -8.73 30.34 -7.64
CA LEU A 96 -9.54 29.27 -8.19
C LEU A 96 -8.86 27.91 -8.10
N GLU A 97 -7.56 27.86 -8.36
CA GLU A 97 -6.76 26.62 -8.28
C GLU A 97 -6.49 26.22 -6.83
N LYS A 98 -6.28 27.20 -5.92
CA LYS A 98 -6.25 26.95 -4.48
C LYS A 98 -7.55 26.31 -3.98
N PHE A 99 -8.69 26.81 -4.42
CA PHE A 99 -9.99 26.27 -4.02
C PHE A 99 -10.20 24.85 -4.56
N ARG A 100 -9.82 24.61 -5.82
CA ARG A 100 -9.91 23.30 -6.47
C ARG A 100 -8.97 22.26 -5.83
N PHE A 101 -7.76 22.69 -5.45
CA PHE A 101 -6.79 21.85 -4.73
C PHE A 101 -7.28 21.49 -3.32
N LEU A 102 -7.76 22.45 -2.55
CA LEU A 102 -8.31 22.26 -1.21
C LEU A 102 -9.54 21.36 -1.21
N TRP A 103 -10.41 21.52 -2.20
CA TRP A 103 -11.59 20.67 -2.37
C TRP A 103 -11.22 19.20 -2.61
N LYS A 104 -10.18 18.94 -3.42
CA LYS A 104 -9.69 17.58 -3.69
C LYS A 104 -8.86 16.98 -2.57
N ASN A 105 -8.24 17.81 -1.73
CA ASN A 105 -7.28 17.37 -0.69
C ASN A 105 -7.61 18.01 0.68
N PRO A 106 -8.76 17.70 1.30
CA PRO A 106 -9.19 18.34 2.56
C PRO A 106 -8.22 18.08 3.73
N ARG A 107 -7.41 17.03 3.67
CA ARG A 107 -6.41 16.71 4.70
C ARG A 107 -5.23 17.69 4.74
N THR A 108 -4.93 18.40 3.67
CA THR A 108 -3.84 19.40 3.64
C THR A 108 -4.15 20.65 4.48
N LEU A 109 -5.43 20.92 4.70
CA LEU A 109 -5.89 22.00 5.61
C LEU A 109 -5.57 21.71 7.09
N VAL A 110 -5.50 20.43 7.47
CA VAL A 110 -5.39 20.03 8.89
C VAL A 110 -3.91 19.84 9.31
N THR A 111 -3.02 19.52 8.39
CA THR A 111 -1.65 19.10 8.74
C THR A 111 -0.63 20.24 8.82
N GLY A 112 -0.96 21.45 8.35
CA GLY A 112 -0.05 22.62 8.41
C GLY A 112 1.32 22.41 7.74
N LYS A 113 1.48 21.38 6.92
CA LYS A 113 2.75 21.05 6.27
C LYS A 113 3.18 22.18 5.34
N LYS A 114 4.46 22.56 5.44
CA LYS A 114 5.08 23.50 4.52
C LYS A 114 5.09 22.85 3.12
N LEU A 115 4.35 23.41 2.18
CA LEU A 115 4.27 22.92 0.81
C LEU A 115 5.36 23.59 -0.05
N ILE A 116 6.05 22.81 -0.86
CA ILE A 116 7.05 23.31 -1.82
C ILE A 116 6.32 23.98 -2.98
N ARG A 117 6.86 25.09 -3.46
CA ARG A 117 6.37 25.76 -4.67
C ARG A 117 6.81 24.96 -5.89
N MET A 118 5.86 24.50 -6.69
CA MET A 118 6.17 23.84 -7.96
C MET A 118 6.75 24.86 -8.94
N ALA A 119 7.83 24.49 -9.64
CA ALA A 119 8.33 25.26 -10.77
C ALA A 119 7.30 25.22 -11.91
N GLU A 120 7.17 26.30 -12.67
CA GLU A 120 6.24 26.41 -13.81
C GLU A 120 6.56 25.39 -14.93
N GLU A 121 7.79 24.88 -14.93
CA GLU A 121 8.30 23.89 -15.89
C GLU A 121 7.80 22.46 -15.65
N ILE A 122 7.18 22.16 -14.52
CA ILE A 122 6.63 20.83 -14.20
C ILE A 122 5.29 20.68 -14.94
N ASN A 123 5.37 20.30 -16.20
CA ASN A 123 4.23 19.97 -17.04
C ASN A 123 3.94 18.45 -17.05
N GLN A 124 2.88 18.05 -17.76
CA GLN A 124 2.51 16.64 -17.88
C GLN A 124 3.57 15.79 -18.56
N ASP A 125 4.29 16.34 -19.55
CA ASP A 125 5.34 15.62 -20.28
C ASP A 125 6.52 15.30 -19.37
N TYR A 126 6.90 16.27 -18.51
CA TYR A 126 7.95 16.07 -17.50
C TYR A 126 7.58 14.99 -16.47
N ILE A 127 6.33 15.00 -15.99
CA ILE A 127 5.84 13.97 -15.06
C ILE A 127 5.84 12.60 -15.73
N ARG A 128 5.51 12.52 -17.02
CA ARG A 128 5.55 11.27 -17.78
C ARG A 128 6.97 10.75 -17.96
N GLU A 129 7.91 11.61 -18.34
CA GLU A 129 9.34 11.26 -18.41
C GLU A 129 9.87 10.77 -17.06
N LEU A 130 9.46 11.41 -15.97
CA LEU A 130 9.83 11.00 -14.62
C LEU A 130 9.23 9.63 -14.26
N ALA A 131 7.97 9.38 -14.66
CA ALA A 131 7.33 8.10 -14.47
C ALA A 131 8.03 6.97 -15.26
N GLU A 132 8.54 7.25 -16.45
CA GLU A 132 9.34 6.30 -17.23
C GLU A 132 10.63 5.93 -16.50
N LYS A 133 11.33 6.92 -15.92
CA LYS A 133 12.56 6.71 -15.14
C LYS A 133 12.35 5.97 -13.82
N THR A 134 11.12 5.86 -13.34
CA THR A 134 10.77 5.16 -12.10
C THR A 134 10.18 3.76 -12.35
N GLU A 135 10.53 3.11 -13.46
CA GLU A 135 10.13 1.74 -13.74
C GLU A 135 10.55 0.79 -12.59
N GLY A 136 9.65 -0.10 -12.19
CA GLY A 136 9.86 -1.01 -11.08
C GLY A 136 9.70 -0.41 -9.67
N PHE A 137 9.43 0.89 -9.54
CA PHE A 137 9.20 1.50 -8.23
C PHE A 137 7.83 1.12 -7.69
N SER A 138 7.81 0.79 -6.39
CA SER A 138 6.56 0.66 -5.64
C SER A 138 5.96 2.04 -5.33
N GLY A 139 4.66 2.09 -5.06
CA GLY A 139 4.01 3.35 -4.65
C GLY A 139 4.66 4.01 -3.43
N ARG A 140 5.20 3.22 -2.49
CA ARG A 140 5.95 3.72 -1.33
C ARG A 140 7.29 4.36 -1.72
N GLN A 141 7.99 3.82 -2.71
CA GLN A 141 9.25 4.39 -3.22
C GLN A 141 8.99 5.72 -3.94
N ILE A 142 7.93 5.80 -4.75
CA ILE A 142 7.50 7.05 -5.41
C ILE A 142 7.13 8.10 -4.35
N ALA A 143 6.38 7.73 -3.32
CA ALA A 143 6.06 8.64 -2.21
C ALA A 143 7.31 9.19 -1.52
N LYS A 144 8.26 8.31 -1.17
CA LYS A 144 9.53 8.71 -0.53
C LYS A 144 10.37 9.60 -1.42
N MET A 145 10.41 9.32 -2.72
CA MET A 145 11.13 10.15 -3.69
C MET A 145 10.58 11.57 -3.71
N VAL A 146 9.26 11.74 -3.81
CA VAL A 146 8.63 13.08 -3.80
C VAL A 146 8.83 13.79 -2.46
N VAL A 147 8.78 13.06 -1.35
CA VAL A 147 9.05 13.64 -0.02
C VAL A 147 10.51 14.08 0.11
N SER A 148 11.48 13.34 -0.44
CA SER A 148 12.91 13.72 -0.38
C SER A 148 13.24 14.99 -1.16
N TRP A 149 12.36 15.45 -2.04
CA TRP A 149 12.52 16.77 -2.70
C TRP A 149 12.09 17.93 -1.80
N HIS A 150 11.52 17.62 -0.64
CA HIS A 150 11.06 18.61 0.34
C HIS A 150 12.18 19.01 1.33
N ASP A 151 13.17 18.16 1.56
CA ASP A 151 14.28 18.38 2.48
C ASP A 151 15.43 19.13 1.79
#